data_cdd2d33b0d387891472c78c5691f3696
#
_entry.id   cdd2d33b0d387891472c78c5691f3696
#
_cell.length_a   1.000
_cell.length_b   1.000
_cell.length_c   1.000
_cell.angle_alpha   90.00
_cell.angle_beta   90.00
_cell.angle_gamma   90.00
#
_symmetry.space_group_name_H-M   'P 1'
#
loop_
_entity.id
_entity.type
_entity.pdbx_description
1 polymer ?
#
loop_
_entity_poly.entity_id
_entity_poly.type
_entity_poly.pdbx_seq_one_letter_code
_entity_poly.pdbx_strand_id
1 'polypeptide(L)'
;VSRYGEFLHLTIFGQSHAPAIGMTLEGLPAGESIDMEALQTFLDRRAPGCNDWSTPRKEADQPEFLSGLVGNVTCGAPLTAIIRNTNTRSGDYDGLSVVPRPGHVDYTAGVKYGGHADFAGGGAFSGRLTAPLCIAGGICLQLLKKQGIEVISRIASIGSVEDVTPLTVSTADKPFPVVDDAVGETMRAEIAAAKAEGDSVGGIVECAVLGLPVGLGGPLFDGMEGRISSIVFGIPAVKGIEFGIGFGAARLRGSENNDPFVVENGTVRTTTNHCGGILGGITNGMPLTFRAAFKPTPSIAKEQQSVNLNTLTPEILRVRGRHDPCIVPRAVPCIEAAAAIAVYDALLGQP
;
A
#
# COMPACT_ATOMS: atom_id res chain seq x y z
N VAL A 1 1.85 -16.76 5.75
CA VAL A 1 3.23 -16.55 5.30
C VAL A 1 3.36 -15.09 4.90
N SER A 2 4.33 -14.37 5.47
CA SER A 2 4.60 -12.96 5.17
C SER A 2 5.67 -12.84 4.07
N ARG A 3 5.51 -13.60 2.96
CA ARG A 3 6.44 -13.67 1.84
C ARG A 3 5.69 -13.41 0.53
N TYR A 4 6.32 -12.62 -0.34
CA TYR A 4 5.86 -12.29 -1.69
C TYR A 4 7.02 -12.41 -2.69
N GLY A 5 6.70 -12.65 -3.97
CA GLY A 5 7.59 -12.62 -5.13
C GLY A 5 8.06 -13.99 -5.58
N GLU A 6 8.47 -14.08 -6.83
CA GLU A 6 8.93 -15.28 -7.52
C GLU A 6 10.43 -15.25 -7.80
N PHE A 7 10.94 -14.11 -8.25
CA PHE A 7 12.35 -13.86 -8.54
C PHE A 7 12.95 -12.93 -7.47
N LEU A 8 12.15 -11.97 -7.00
CA LEU A 8 12.47 -11.07 -5.90
C LEU A 8 11.70 -11.53 -4.67
N HIS A 9 12.36 -12.20 -3.72
CA HIS A 9 11.68 -12.73 -2.54
C HIS A 9 11.68 -11.72 -1.40
N LEU A 10 10.52 -11.09 -1.16
CA LEU A 10 10.32 -10.22 -0.01
C LEU A 10 9.72 -11.01 1.16
N THR A 11 10.36 -10.96 2.32
CA THR A 11 9.81 -11.43 3.59
C THR A 11 9.68 -10.25 4.55
N ILE A 12 8.48 -10.02 5.10
CA ILE A 12 8.23 -9.01 6.15
C ILE A 12 8.03 -9.72 7.48
N PHE A 13 8.63 -9.20 8.55
CA PHE A 13 8.57 -9.79 9.89
C PHE A 13 8.41 -8.72 10.98
N GLY A 14 8.05 -9.19 12.19
CA GLY A 14 7.85 -8.38 13.36
C GLY A 14 6.37 -8.12 13.68
N GLN A 15 6.14 -7.33 14.71
CA GLN A 15 4.84 -6.96 15.26
C GLN A 15 4.87 -5.50 15.68
N SER A 16 3.70 -4.86 15.72
CA SER A 16 3.62 -3.41 15.96
C SER A 16 4.22 -2.96 17.30
N HIS A 17 4.22 -3.83 18.31
CA HIS A 17 4.76 -3.57 19.65
C HIS A 17 5.97 -4.46 20.03
N ALA A 18 6.47 -5.27 19.09
CA ALA A 18 7.76 -5.95 19.25
C ALA A 18 8.92 -4.96 19.23
N PRO A 19 10.13 -5.35 19.63
CA PRO A 19 11.31 -4.48 19.62
C PRO A 19 11.62 -3.84 18.27
N ALA A 20 11.32 -4.56 17.17
CA ALA A 20 11.51 -4.08 15.80
C ALA A 20 10.52 -4.74 14.84
N ILE A 21 10.34 -4.10 13.69
CA ILE A 21 9.76 -4.66 12.48
C ILE A 21 10.82 -4.64 11.38
N GLY A 22 10.72 -5.50 10.37
CA GLY A 22 11.74 -5.51 9.33
C GLY A 22 11.34 -6.29 8.09
N MET A 23 12.25 -6.28 7.12
CA MET A 23 12.14 -7.06 5.90
C MET A 23 13.47 -7.73 5.55
N THR A 24 13.37 -8.80 4.78
CA THR A 24 14.48 -9.38 4.02
C THR A 24 14.06 -9.45 2.56
N LEU A 25 14.94 -8.97 1.67
CA LEU A 25 14.76 -8.94 0.23
C LEU A 25 15.90 -9.73 -0.43
N GLU A 26 15.54 -10.82 -1.11
CA GLU A 26 16.46 -11.70 -1.84
C GLU A 26 16.22 -11.57 -3.36
N GLY A 27 17.24 -11.80 -4.16
CA GLY A 27 17.15 -11.73 -5.61
C GLY A 27 17.53 -10.37 -6.21
N LEU A 28 17.96 -9.40 -5.39
CA LEU A 28 18.51 -8.15 -5.91
C LEU A 28 19.84 -8.40 -6.65
N PRO A 29 20.02 -7.81 -7.84
CA PRO A 29 21.33 -7.82 -8.51
C PRO A 29 22.41 -7.18 -7.64
N ALA A 30 23.63 -7.71 -7.68
CA ALA A 30 24.80 -7.08 -7.06
C ALA A 30 25.26 -5.87 -7.88
N GLY A 31 25.84 -4.87 -7.20
CA GLY A 31 26.41 -3.68 -7.84
C GLY A 31 25.43 -2.51 -8.00
N GLU A 32 24.19 -2.63 -7.51
CA GLU A 32 23.21 -1.56 -7.56
C GLU A 32 23.44 -0.53 -6.43
N SER A 33 23.69 0.72 -6.79
CA SER A 33 23.81 1.83 -5.84
C SER A 33 22.42 2.28 -5.38
N ILE A 34 22.23 2.37 -4.07
CA ILE A 34 20.99 2.84 -3.43
C ILE A 34 21.23 4.22 -2.84
N ASP A 35 20.39 5.16 -3.23
CA ASP A 35 20.33 6.49 -2.63
C ASP A 35 19.53 6.42 -1.32
N MET A 36 20.24 6.54 -0.19
CA MET A 36 19.64 6.43 1.13
C MET A 36 18.84 7.66 1.52
N GLU A 37 19.18 8.83 1.01
CA GLU A 37 18.44 10.07 1.25
C GLU A 37 17.09 10.04 0.50
N ALA A 38 17.10 9.64 -0.76
CA ALA A 38 15.89 9.43 -1.54
C ALA A 38 14.99 8.34 -0.91
N LEU A 39 15.59 7.26 -0.39
CA LEU A 39 14.85 6.22 0.32
C LEU A 39 14.18 6.77 1.59
N GLN A 40 14.90 7.55 2.41
CA GLN A 40 14.33 8.15 3.61
C GLN A 40 13.21 9.14 3.27
N THR A 41 13.40 9.98 2.26
CA THR A 41 12.37 10.90 1.76
C THR A 41 11.09 10.15 1.36
N PHE A 42 11.23 9.00 0.71
CA PHE A 42 10.09 8.15 0.38
C PHE A 42 9.40 7.58 1.62
N LEU A 43 10.17 7.10 2.61
CA LEU A 43 9.65 6.57 3.87
C LEU A 43 8.93 7.64 4.70
N ASP A 44 9.42 8.88 4.68
CA ASP A 44 8.83 10.00 5.43
C ASP A 44 7.39 10.31 4.96
N ARG A 45 7.07 10.08 3.68
CA ARG A 45 5.69 10.21 3.17
C ARG A 45 4.71 9.24 3.83
N ARG A 46 5.19 8.05 4.25
CA ARG A 46 4.41 7.04 4.96
C ARG A 46 4.39 7.29 6.47
N ALA A 47 5.45 7.87 7.03
CA ALA A 47 5.66 8.01 8.46
C ALA A 47 4.48 8.72 9.16
N PRO A 48 4.12 8.32 10.40
CA PRO A 48 3.04 8.95 11.13
C PRO A 48 3.47 10.29 11.75
N GLY A 49 2.50 11.19 12.00
CA GLY A 49 2.72 12.41 12.80
C GLY A 49 3.33 13.58 12.05
N CYS A 50 3.33 13.54 10.73
CA CYS A 50 3.86 14.62 9.87
C CYS A 50 2.82 15.70 9.53
N ASN A 51 1.52 15.49 9.87
CA ASN A 51 0.42 16.39 9.49
C ASN A 51 -0.81 16.22 10.38
N ASP A 52 -1.79 17.14 10.25
CA ASP A 52 -3.00 17.22 11.11
C ASP A 52 -4.08 16.19 10.76
N TRP A 53 -4.01 15.58 9.57
CA TRP A 53 -4.96 14.55 9.10
C TRP A 53 -4.53 13.12 9.38
N SER A 54 -3.41 12.93 10.07
CA SER A 54 -2.92 11.62 10.49
C SER A 54 -2.89 11.49 12.02
N THR A 55 -2.52 10.31 12.50
CA THR A 55 -2.32 10.06 13.92
C THR A 55 -1.24 10.98 14.51
N PRO A 56 -1.39 11.46 15.76
CA PRO A 56 -0.34 12.24 16.44
C PRO A 56 0.87 11.40 16.91
N ARG A 57 0.89 10.10 16.63
CA ARG A 57 2.04 9.23 16.89
C ARG A 57 3.21 9.68 16.02
N LYS A 58 4.42 9.78 16.59
CA LYS A 58 5.64 10.13 15.85
C LYS A 58 6.60 8.95 15.88
N GLU A 59 6.99 8.50 14.70
CA GLU A 59 8.03 7.49 14.47
C GLU A 59 8.75 7.84 13.18
N ALA A 60 10.09 7.88 13.23
CA ALA A 60 10.92 8.37 12.13
C ALA A 60 11.08 7.35 10.98
N ASP A 61 10.62 6.11 11.13
CA ASP A 61 10.75 5.03 10.13
C ASP A 61 12.18 4.90 9.54
N GLN A 62 13.21 5.13 10.34
CA GLN A 62 14.61 5.03 9.93
C GLN A 62 15.04 3.57 9.82
N PRO A 63 15.43 3.07 8.63
CA PRO A 63 15.90 1.71 8.46
C PRO A 63 17.34 1.55 8.95
N GLU A 64 17.59 0.46 9.68
CA GLU A 64 18.91 -0.06 10.04
C GLU A 64 19.18 -1.26 9.13
N PHE A 65 20.14 -1.12 8.20
CA PHE A 65 20.52 -2.21 7.29
C PHE A 65 21.51 -3.15 7.99
N LEU A 66 21.16 -4.43 8.06
CA LEU A 66 21.93 -5.45 8.76
C LEU A 66 22.79 -6.30 7.81
N SER A 67 22.37 -6.43 6.55
CA SER A 67 23.06 -7.20 5.51
C SER A 67 22.64 -6.75 4.12
N GLY A 68 23.34 -7.24 3.07
CA GLY A 68 23.00 -7.06 1.66
C GLY A 68 23.64 -5.82 1.03
N LEU A 69 24.29 -4.96 1.80
CA LEU A 69 24.99 -3.77 1.29
C LEU A 69 26.47 -3.75 1.72
N VAL A 70 27.30 -3.22 0.82
CA VAL A 70 28.67 -2.76 1.13
C VAL A 70 28.70 -1.25 0.85
N GLY A 71 28.79 -0.45 1.89
CA GLY A 71 28.40 0.96 1.78
C GLY A 71 26.91 1.05 1.40
N ASN A 72 26.62 1.75 0.30
CA ASN A 72 25.26 1.88 -0.22
C ASN A 72 25.05 1.05 -1.50
N VAL A 73 25.87 0.03 -1.75
CA VAL A 73 25.82 -0.80 -2.98
C VAL A 73 25.40 -2.22 -2.61
N THR A 74 24.46 -2.78 -3.36
CA THR A 74 24.01 -4.17 -3.18
C THR A 74 25.16 -5.15 -3.46
N CYS A 75 25.31 -6.17 -2.62
CA CYS A 75 26.40 -7.14 -2.75
C CYS A 75 25.94 -8.56 -3.15
N GLY A 76 24.66 -8.74 -3.50
CA GLY A 76 24.07 -10.03 -3.85
C GLY A 76 23.69 -10.92 -2.67
N ALA A 77 24.09 -10.58 -1.43
CA ALA A 77 23.59 -11.24 -0.24
C ALA A 77 22.14 -10.78 0.06
N PRO A 78 21.35 -11.56 0.82
CA PRO A 78 20.02 -11.12 1.26
C PRO A 78 20.08 -9.75 1.93
N LEU A 79 19.30 -8.79 1.43
CA LEU A 79 19.24 -7.45 1.98
C LEU A 79 18.24 -7.43 3.12
N THR A 80 18.72 -7.24 4.34
CA THR A 80 17.89 -7.20 5.55
C THR A 80 17.96 -5.84 6.20
N ALA A 81 16.78 -5.27 6.47
CA ALA A 81 16.66 -4.02 7.22
C ALA A 81 15.60 -4.13 8.31
N ILE A 82 15.82 -3.43 9.41
CA ILE A 82 14.88 -3.31 10.52
C ILE A 82 14.57 -1.85 10.82
N ILE A 83 13.40 -1.62 11.40
CA ILE A 83 13.03 -0.35 12.04
C ILE A 83 12.70 -0.65 13.49
N ARG A 84 13.37 0.02 14.45
CA ARG A 84 13.11 -0.14 15.86
C ARG A 84 11.82 0.56 16.27
N ASN A 85 10.98 -0.12 17.06
CA ASN A 85 9.78 0.46 17.60
C ASN A 85 10.11 1.22 18.89
N THR A 86 9.93 2.54 18.89
CA THR A 86 10.31 3.42 20.01
C THR A 86 9.14 4.01 20.78
N ASN A 87 7.92 3.99 20.20
CA ASN A 87 6.73 4.65 20.75
C ASN A 87 5.57 3.66 20.93
N THR A 88 5.78 2.62 21.75
CA THR A 88 4.79 1.58 22.04
C THR A 88 4.04 1.86 23.35
N ARG A 89 2.69 1.72 23.33
CA ARG A 89 1.82 1.83 24.52
C ARG A 89 0.89 0.60 24.56
N SER A 90 1.38 -0.50 25.11
CA SER A 90 0.65 -1.78 25.09
C SER A 90 -0.63 -1.75 25.93
N GLY A 91 -0.69 -0.96 27.02
CA GLY A 91 -1.87 -0.85 27.88
C GLY A 91 -3.13 -0.27 27.21
N ASP A 92 -3.00 0.45 26.07
CA ASP A 92 -4.15 0.97 25.33
C ASP A 92 -5.01 -0.14 24.67
N TYR A 93 -4.51 -1.38 24.67
CA TYR A 93 -5.12 -2.54 23.99
C TYR A 93 -5.59 -3.64 24.95
N ASP A 94 -5.56 -3.38 26.25
CA ASP A 94 -6.02 -4.31 27.28
C ASP A 94 -7.53 -4.58 27.08
N GLY A 95 -7.91 -5.86 27.10
CA GLY A 95 -9.30 -6.29 26.97
C GLY A 95 -9.79 -6.53 25.52
N LEU A 96 -9.02 -6.15 24.47
CA LEU A 96 -9.43 -6.40 23.08
C LEU A 96 -9.42 -7.87 22.69
N SER A 97 -8.73 -8.72 23.43
CA SER A 97 -8.82 -10.18 23.31
C SER A 97 -10.14 -10.74 23.81
N VAL A 98 -10.86 -9.99 24.67
CA VAL A 98 -12.15 -10.37 25.25
C VAL A 98 -13.32 -9.69 24.52
N VAL A 99 -13.16 -8.39 24.19
CA VAL A 99 -14.16 -7.60 23.47
C VAL A 99 -13.53 -7.08 22.16
N PRO A 100 -13.66 -7.83 21.05
CA PRO A 100 -12.97 -7.54 19.81
C PRO A 100 -13.54 -6.29 19.12
N ARG A 101 -12.68 -5.52 18.47
CA ARG A 101 -13.08 -4.37 17.63
C ARG A 101 -13.87 -4.83 16.41
N PRO A 102 -15.05 -4.29 16.14
CA PRO A 102 -15.74 -4.51 14.88
C PRO A 102 -14.86 -4.12 13.69
N GLY A 103 -14.86 -4.92 12.62
CA GLY A 103 -14.06 -4.67 11.42
C GLY A 103 -12.54 -4.82 11.57
N HIS A 104 -12.05 -5.22 12.73
CA HIS A 104 -10.64 -5.53 12.99
C HIS A 104 -10.38 -7.05 13.00
N VAL A 105 -9.10 -7.42 13.07
CA VAL A 105 -8.65 -8.82 13.05
C VAL A 105 -8.75 -9.52 14.42
N ASP A 106 -9.08 -8.83 15.48
CA ASP A 106 -8.97 -9.30 16.86
C ASP A 106 -9.63 -10.68 17.06
N TYR A 107 -10.90 -10.83 16.67
CA TYR A 107 -11.62 -12.10 16.77
C TYR A 107 -11.00 -13.19 15.90
N THR A 108 -10.77 -12.90 14.62
CA THR A 108 -10.30 -13.90 13.66
C THR A 108 -8.86 -14.33 13.93
N ALA A 109 -8.00 -13.45 14.40
CA ALA A 109 -6.66 -13.81 14.85
C ALA A 109 -6.70 -14.64 16.14
N GLY A 110 -7.55 -14.27 17.09
CA GLY A 110 -7.77 -15.05 18.30
C GLY A 110 -8.12 -16.50 18.00
N VAL A 111 -9.10 -16.72 17.12
CA VAL A 111 -9.50 -18.07 16.69
C VAL A 111 -8.38 -18.78 15.94
N LYS A 112 -7.78 -18.11 14.93
CA LYS A 112 -6.74 -18.69 14.07
C LYS A 112 -5.53 -19.19 14.86
N TYR A 113 -5.11 -18.44 15.88
CA TYR A 113 -3.92 -18.72 16.66
C TYR A 113 -4.22 -19.30 18.06
N GLY A 114 -5.43 -19.81 18.29
CA GLY A 114 -5.80 -20.48 19.54
C GLY A 114 -5.65 -19.59 20.78
N GLY A 115 -5.92 -18.28 20.66
CA GLY A 115 -5.76 -17.31 21.74
C GLY A 115 -4.33 -16.76 21.94
N HIS A 116 -3.34 -17.23 21.18
CA HIS A 116 -1.93 -16.81 21.29
C HIS A 116 -1.56 -15.65 20.34
N ALA A 117 -2.54 -14.97 19.73
CA ALA A 117 -2.26 -13.79 18.91
C ALA A 117 -1.75 -12.62 19.76
N ASP A 118 -0.83 -11.82 19.20
CA ASP A 118 -0.47 -10.53 19.80
C ASP A 118 -1.53 -9.49 19.40
N PHE A 119 -2.30 -9.02 20.39
CA PHE A 119 -3.36 -8.04 20.20
C PHE A 119 -2.88 -6.60 20.33
N ALA A 120 -1.66 -6.37 20.82
CA ALA A 120 -1.11 -5.03 21.02
C ALA A 120 -0.93 -4.30 19.68
N GLY A 121 -1.70 -3.23 19.45
CA GLY A 121 -1.64 -2.42 18.23
C GLY A 121 -1.98 -3.18 16.94
N GLY A 122 -2.61 -4.37 17.02
CA GLY A 122 -2.91 -5.24 15.90
C GLY A 122 -1.78 -6.21 15.53
N GLY A 123 -0.69 -6.26 16.32
CA GLY A 123 0.39 -7.24 16.18
C GLY A 123 0.98 -7.31 14.77
N ALA A 124 1.02 -8.51 14.19
CA ALA A 124 1.50 -8.77 12.83
C ALA A 124 0.52 -8.29 11.73
N PHE A 125 -0.70 -7.87 12.07
CA PHE A 125 -1.71 -7.36 11.14
C PHE A 125 -1.78 -5.83 11.13
N SER A 126 -0.89 -5.17 11.88
CA SER A 126 -0.85 -3.72 11.99
C SER A 126 -0.42 -3.05 10.68
N GLY A 127 -1.00 -1.89 10.36
CA GLY A 127 -0.51 -1.00 9.32
C GLY A 127 0.96 -0.56 9.49
N ARG A 128 1.54 -0.74 10.70
CA ARG A 128 2.96 -0.52 10.97
C ARG A 128 3.87 -1.36 10.06
N LEU A 129 3.44 -2.57 9.68
CA LEU A 129 4.22 -3.46 8.81
C LEU A 129 4.30 -2.99 7.34
N THR A 130 3.61 -1.92 6.98
CA THR A 130 3.82 -1.27 5.68
C THR A 130 5.14 -0.48 5.63
N ALA A 131 5.78 -0.16 6.76
CA ALA A 131 7.08 0.51 6.73
C ALA A 131 8.19 -0.38 6.13
N PRO A 132 8.35 -1.66 6.54
CA PRO A 132 9.24 -2.60 5.85
C PRO A 132 8.88 -2.83 4.37
N LEU A 133 7.58 -2.85 4.00
CA LEU A 133 7.15 -2.89 2.61
C LEU A 133 7.69 -1.69 1.83
N CYS A 134 7.60 -0.49 2.41
CA CYS A 134 8.10 0.74 1.80
C CYS A 134 9.64 0.78 1.71
N ILE A 135 10.39 0.12 2.59
CA ILE A 135 11.85 -0.02 2.42
C ILE A 135 12.14 -0.79 1.12
N ALA A 136 11.55 -1.98 0.98
CA ALA A 136 11.72 -2.80 -0.21
C ALA A 136 11.25 -2.09 -1.48
N GLY A 137 10.05 -1.48 -1.42
CA GLY A 137 9.47 -0.74 -2.55
C GLY A 137 10.27 0.49 -2.95
N GLY A 138 10.78 1.26 -1.99
CA GLY A 138 11.62 2.43 -2.25
C GLY A 138 12.94 2.06 -2.95
N ILE A 139 13.49 0.90 -2.64
CA ILE A 139 14.65 0.35 -3.37
C ILE A 139 14.23 -0.03 -4.80
N CYS A 140 13.13 -0.77 -4.97
CA CYS A 140 12.61 -1.14 -6.29
C CYS A 140 12.28 0.09 -7.16
N LEU A 141 11.72 1.16 -6.59
CA LEU A 141 11.46 2.42 -7.30
C LEU A 141 12.72 3.02 -7.90
N GLN A 142 13.84 3.02 -7.14
CA GLN A 142 15.11 3.51 -7.64
C GLN A 142 15.66 2.66 -8.79
N LEU A 143 15.53 1.33 -8.68
CA LEU A 143 15.98 0.40 -9.72
C LEU A 143 15.14 0.49 -10.99
N LEU A 144 13.82 0.65 -10.85
CA LEU A 144 12.89 0.90 -11.96
C LEU A 144 13.19 2.22 -12.67
N LYS A 145 13.45 3.30 -11.90
CA LYS A 145 13.80 4.61 -12.45
C LYS A 145 15.06 4.57 -13.33
N LYS A 146 16.06 3.76 -12.95
CA LYS A 146 17.27 3.54 -13.79
C LYS A 146 16.94 2.89 -15.14
N GLN A 147 15.83 2.19 -15.23
CA GLN A 147 15.33 1.55 -16.47
C GLN A 147 14.31 2.43 -17.23
N GLY A 148 14.09 3.66 -16.79
CA GLY A 148 13.11 4.58 -17.39
C GLY A 148 11.66 4.27 -17.03
N ILE A 149 11.44 3.47 -15.99
CA ILE A 149 10.11 3.11 -15.49
C ILE A 149 9.81 3.97 -14.25
N GLU A 150 8.66 4.64 -14.28
CA GLU A 150 8.22 5.51 -13.19
C GLU A 150 6.89 5.01 -12.61
N VAL A 151 6.79 5.01 -11.28
CA VAL A 151 5.56 4.71 -10.56
C VAL A 151 5.05 6.00 -9.93
N ILE A 152 3.84 6.38 -10.28
CA ILE A 152 3.17 7.57 -9.75
C ILE A 152 1.84 7.18 -9.13
N SER A 153 1.42 7.90 -8.10
CA SER A 153 0.12 7.64 -7.45
C SER A 153 -0.48 8.89 -6.86
N ARG A 154 -1.78 8.82 -6.53
CA ARG A 154 -2.52 9.91 -5.90
C ARG A 154 -3.65 9.37 -5.03
N ILE A 155 -4.20 10.24 -4.19
CA ILE A 155 -5.52 10.04 -3.61
C ILE A 155 -6.54 10.33 -4.71
N ALA A 156 -7.33 9.32 -5.09
CA ALA A 156 -8.42 9.47 -6.05
C ALA A 156 -9.73 9.85 -5.36
N SER A 157 -9.98 9.36 -4.13
CA SER A 157 -11.13 9.80 -3.35
C SER A 157 -10.91 9.67 -1.84
N ILE A 158 -11.63 10.49 -1.07
CA ILE A 158 -11.85 10.36 0.37
C ILE A 158 -13.35 10.44 0.63
N GLY A 159 -13.91 9.40 1.27
CA GLY A 159 -15.36 9.30 1.46
C GLY A 159 -16.08 9.39 0.12
N SER A 160 -16.97 10.39 -0.01
CA SER A 160 -17.71 10.67 -1.24
C SER A 160 -17.06 11.72 -2.15
N VAL A 161 -15.95 12.34 -1.72
CA VAL A 161 -15.24 13.38 -2.49
C VAL A 161 -14.26 12.71 -3.43
N GLU A 162 -14.41 12.90 -4.74
CA GLU A 162 -13.59 12.29 -5.78
C GLU A 162 -12.85 13.36 -6.60
N ASP A 163 -11.55 13.14 -6.83
CA ASP A 163 -10.75 13.90 -7.81
C ASP A 163 -10.73 13.12 -9.11
N VAL A 164 -11.40 13.65 -10.12
CA VAL A 164 -11.53 13.03 -11.46
C VAL A 164 -10.44 13.50 -12.44
N THR A 165 -9.52 14.36 -11.99
CA THR A 165 -8.43 14.86 -12.83
C THR A 165 -7.49 13.70 -13.20
N PRO A 166 -7.09 13.53 -14.47
CA PRO A 166 -6.22 12.43 -14.86
C PRO A 166 -4.86 12.44 -14.14
N LEU A 167 -4.40 11.26 -13.70
CA LEU A 167 -3.07 11.07 -13.11
C LEU A 167 -2.02 11.02 -14.22
N THR A 168 -1.40 12.15 -14.55
CA THR A 168 -0.38 12.29 -15.60
C THR A 168 0.99 12.70 -15.07
N VAL A 169 1.05 13.12 -13.80
CA VAL A 169 2.27 13.61 -13.15
C VAL A 169 2.36 13.10 -11.72
N SER A 170 3.57 12.98 -11.20
CA SER A 170 3.80 12.60 -9.81
C SER A 170 3.20 13.62 -8.84
N THR A 171 2.58 13.12 -7.77
CA THR A 171 2.11 13.92 -6.63
C THR A 171 3.01 13.77 -5.40
N ALA A 172 4.19 13.15 -5.57
CA ALA A 172 5.07 12.77 -4.46
C ALA A 172 5.59 13.97 -3.64
N ASP A 173 5.74 15.12 -4.27
CA ASP A 173 6.21 16.37 -3.62
C ASP A 173 5.09 17.14 -2.91
N LYS A 174 3.83 16.70 -3.07
CA LYS A 174 2.70 17.36 -2.42
C LYS A 174 2.49 16.85 -1.00
N PRO A 175 2.29 17.72 -0.01
CA PRO A 175 1.96 17.31 1.36
C PRO A 175 0.67 16.47 1.44
N PHE A 176 -0.31 16.76 0.56
CA PHE A 176 -1.51 15.96 0.37
C PHE A 176 -1.56 15.52 -1.11
N PRO A 177 -1.33 14.23 -1.40
CA PRO A 177 -1.02 13.77 -2.75
C PRO A 177 -2.27 13.61 -3.62
N VAL A 178 -2.86 14.72 -4.07
CA VAL A 178 -3.95 14.83 -5.06
C VAL A 178 -3.47 15.54 -6.33
N VAL A 179 -4.19 15.40 -7.43
CA VAL A 179 -3.89 16.17 -8.66
C VAL A 179 -4.48 17.55 -8.55
N ASP A 180 -5.79 17.66 -8.22
CA ASP A 180 -6.49 18.94 -8.01
C ASP A 180 -6.43 19.36 -6.54
N ASP A 181 -5.71 20.44 -6.24
CA ASP A 181 -5.55 20.93 -4.86
C ASP A 181 -6.85 21.49 -4.27
N ALA A 182 -7.78 22.01 -5.09
CA ALA A 182 -9.07 22.49 -4.61
C ALA A 182 -9.97 21.32 -4.16
N VAL A 183 -9.95 20.22 -4.87
CA VAL A 183 -10.59 18.97 -4.44
C VAL A 183 -9.90 18.41 -3.20
N GLY A 184 -8.57 18.52 -3.14
CA GLY A 184 -7.77 18.14 -1.98
C GLY A 184 -8.16 18.86 -0.69
N GLU A 185 -8.51 20.15 -0.75
CA GLU A 185 -9.05 20.89 0.40
C GLU A 185 -10.39 20.30 0.88
N THR A 186 -11.27 19.97 -0.06
CA THR A 186 -12.57 19.34 0.26
C THR A 186 -12.37 17.96 0.89
N MET A 187 -11.42 17.16 0.39
CA MET A 187 -11.05 15.86 0.98
C MET A 187 -10.49 16.03 2.42
N ARG A 188 -9.68 17.06 2.67
CA ARG A 188 -9.17 17.34 4.02
C ARG A 188 -10.30 17.77 4.97
N ALA A 189 -11.27 18.51 4.49
CA ALA A 189 -12.45 18.87 5.27
C ALA A 189 -13.28 17.64 5.67
N GLU A 190 -13.44 16.68 4.77
CA GLU A 190 -14.12 15.39 5.04
C GLU A 190 -13.37 14.59 6.13
N ILE A 191 -12.04 14.51 6.07
CA ILE A 191 -11.24 13.87 7.11
C ILE A 191 -11.40 14.59 8.46
N ALA A 192 -11.37 15.92 8.45
CA ALA A 192 -11.53 16.72 9.66
C ALA A 192 -12.92 16.54 10.30
N ALA A 193 -13.98 16.44 9.49
CA ALA A 193 -15.32 16.16 9.96
C ALA A 193 -15.42 14.79 10.63
N ALA A 194 -14.90 13.72 9.99
CA ALA A 194 -14.86 12.39 10.56
C ALA A 194 -14.08 12.38 11.89
N LYS A 195 -12.93 13.06 11.95
CA LYS A 195 -12.10 13.19 13.16
C LYS A 195 -12.86 13.88 14.30
N ALA A 196 -13.57 14.96 13.99
CA ALA A 196 -14.36 15.72 14.98
C ALA A 196 -15.48 14.88 15.59
N GLU A 197 -16.07 13.98 14.82
CA GLU A 197 -17.08 13.02 15.27
C GLU A 197 -16.51 11.81 16.03
N GLY A 198 -15.18 11.67 16.14
CA GLY A 198 -14.53 10.48 16.69
C GLY A 198 -14.66 9.23 15.80
N ASP A 199 -14.86 9.43 14.52
CA ASP A 199 -15.03 8.42 13.47
C ASP A 199 -13.81 8.36 12.53
N SER A 200 -13.93 7.61 11.46
CA SER A 200 -12.92 7.48 10.41
C SER A 200 -13.57 7.42 9.03
N VAL A 201 -12.80 7.77 8.00
CA VAL A 201 -13.22 7.71 6.60
C VAL A 201 -12.19 6.94 5.77
N GLY A 202 -12.66 6.20 4.78
CA GLY A 202 -11.84 5.49 3.79
C GLY A 202 -11.68 6.30 2.51
N GLY A 203 -11.16 5.66 1.48
CA GLY A 203 -11.02 6.27 0.16
C GLY A 203 -10.29 5.37 -0.82
N ILE A 204 -9.87 5.94 -1.92
CA ILE A 204 -9.25 5.24 -3.04
C ILE A 204 -7.89 5.86 -3.36
N VAL A 205 -6.89 5.02 -3.55
CA VAL A 205 -5.60 5.39 -4.13
C VAL A 205 -5.55 4.91 -5.57
N GLU A 206 -5.22 5.79 -6.50
CA GLU A 206 -4.92 5.47 -7.89
C GLU A 206 -3.41 5.43 -8.10
N CYS A 207 -2.94 4.47 -8.89
CA CYS A 207 -1.53 4.28 -9.24
C CYS A 207 -1.40 4.06 -10.74
N ALA A 208 -0.33 4.62 -11.31
CA ALA A 208 0.08 4.37 -12.68
C ALA A 208 1.57 4.01 -12.73
N VAL A 209 1.91 3.02 -13.55
CA VAL A 209 3.30 2.67 -13.89
C VAL A 209 3.54 3.04 -15.34
N LEU A 210 4.50 3.94 -15.55
CA LEU A 210 4.84 4.52 -16.84
C LEU A 210 6.13 3.91 -17.37
N GLY A 211 6.28 3.84 -18.70
CA GLY A 211 7.53 3.39 -19.33
C GLY A 211 7.73 1.87 -19.34
N LEU A 212 6.69 1.07 -19.04
CA LEU A 212 6.78 -0.37 -19.11
C LEU A 212 6.99 -0.86 -20.55
N PRO A 213 7.86 -1.87 -20.78
CA PRO A 213 7.94 -2.54 -22.05
C PRO A 213 6.66 -3.32 -22.37
N VAL A 214 6.41 -3.60 -23.63
CA VAL A 214 5.41 -4.58 -24.04
C VAL A 214 5.94 -5.98 -23.71
N GLY A 215 5.08 -6.86 -23.18
CA GLY A 215 5.44 -8.26 -23.00
C GLY A 215 5.75 -8.68 -21.56
N LEU A 216 5.61 -7.79 -20.57
CA LEU A 216 5.81 -8.12 -19.17
C LEU A 216 4.57 -8.80 -18.59
N GLY A 217 4.77 -9.90 -17.86
CA GLY A 217 3.70 -10.74 -17.32
C GLY A 217 3.46 -11.99 -18.18
N GLY A 218 2.37 -12.70 -17.90
CA GLY A 218 2.06 -13.97 -18.56
C GLY A 218 0.58 -14.32 -18.51
N PRO A 219 0.19 -15.48 -19.05
CA PRO A 219 -1.20 -15.91 -19.05
C PRO A 219 -1.67 -16.40 -17.68
N LEU A 220 -2.98 -16.36 -17.44
CA LEU A 220 -3.67 -16.89 -16.26
C LEU A 220 -3.12 -16.32 -14.94
N PHE A 221 -2.44 -17.14 -14.15
CA PHE A 221 -1.98 -16.80 -12.79
C PHE A 221 -0.70 -15.97 -12.76
N ASP A 222 -0.01 -15.87 -13.89
CA ASP A 222 1.22 -15.10 -14.07
C ASP A 222 0.97 -13.66 -14.61
N GLY A 223 -0.29 -13.29 -14.76
CA GLY A 223 -0.68 -11.97 -15.24
C GLY A 223 -0.34 -10.86 -14.26
N MET A 224 -0.02 -9.68 -14.81
CA MET A 224 0.35 -8.50 -14.02
C MET A 224 -0.74 -8.09 -13.05
N GLU A 225 -2.03 -8.26 -13.39
CA GLU A 225 -3.15 -8.00 -12.48
C GLU A 225 -3.08 -8.91 -11.24
N GLY A 226 -2.77 -10.20 -11.44
CA GLY A 226 -2.62 -11.17 -10.36
C GLY A 226 -1.44 -10.85 -9.45
N ARG A 227 -0.28 -10.55 -10.03
CA ARG A 227 0.95 -10.16 -9.31
C ARG A 227 0.74 -8.91 -8.47
N ILE A 228 0.21 -7.84 -9.07
CA ILE A 228 -0.06 -6.57 -8.35
C ILE A 228 -1.14 -6.77 -7.30
N SER A 229 -2.25 -7.44 -7.62
CA SER A 229 -3.33 -7.68 -6.65
C SER A 229 -2.85 -8.45 -5.43
N SER A 230 -2.01 -9.46 -5.62
CA SER A 230 -1.48 -10.29 -4.53
C SER A 230 -0.74 -9.48 -3.47
N ILE A 231 0.15 -8.57 -3.88
CA ILE A 231 0.89 -7.73 -2.94
C ILE A 231 0.03 -6.58 -2.38
N VAL A 232 -0.85 -5.97 -3.19
CA VAL A 232 -1.75 -4.88 -2.78
C VAL A 232 -2.73 -5.36 -1.71
N PHE A 233 -3.32 -6.56 -1.83
CA PHE A 233 -4.15 -7.14 -0.78
C PHE A 233 -3.37 -7.53 0.48
N GLY A 234 -2.05 -7.60 0.43
CA GLY A 234 -1.18 -7.70 1.61
C GLY A 234 -1.13 -6.41 2.45
N ILE A 235 -1.52 -5.27 1.90
CA ILE A 235 -1.59 -3.99 2.62
C ILE A 235 -2.85 -3.98 3.51
N PRO A 236 -2.73 -3.72 4.82
CA PRO A 236 -3.89 -3.65 5.71
C PRO A 236 -4.92 -2.62 5.24
N ALA A 237 -6.21 -2.95 5.42
CA ALA A 237 -7.39 -2.17 5.07
C ALA A 237 -7.74 -2.12 3.57
N VAL A 238 -6.95 -2.67 2.67
CA VAL A 238 -7.36 -2.84 1.27
C VAL A 238 -8.57 -3.77 1.20
N LYS A 239 -9.60 -3.37 0.42
CA LYS A 239 -10.85 -4.12 0.23
C LYS A 239 -11.22 -4.34 -1.22
N GLY A 240 -10.56 -3.66 -2.14
CA GLY A 240 -10.80 -3.81 -3.57
C GLY A 240 -9.62 -3.30 -4.38
N ILE A 241 -9.47 -3.84 -5.57
CA ILE A 241 -8.57 -3.37 -6.62
C ILE A 241 -9.27 -3.49 -7.95
N GLU A 242 -9.04 -2.54 -8.85
CA GLU A 242 -9.50 -2.60 -10.23
C GLU A 242 -8.43 -2.00 -11.16
N PHE A 243 -8.37 -2.50 -12.40
CA PHE A 243 -7.41 -2.09 -13.41
C PHE A 243 -8.11 -1.35 -14.54
N GLY A 244 -7.47 -0.28 -15.07
CA GLY A 244 -8.08 0.57 -16.09
C GLY A 244 -9.41 1.16 -15.61
N ILE A 245 -10.47 1.00 -16.43
CA ILE A 245 -11.83 1.43 -16.05
C ILE A 245 -12.54 0.47 -15.09
N GLY A 246 -11.91 -0.67 -14.76
CA GLY A 246 -12.35 -1.61 -13.73
C GLY A 246 -13.78 -2.08 -13.91
N PHE A 247 -14.60 -1.98 -12.86
CA PHE A 247 -16.02 -2.35 -12.90
C PHE A 247 -16.84 -1.56 -13.92
N GLY A 248 -16.35 -0.41 -14.39
CA GLY A 248 -16.96 0.37 -15.46
C GLY A 248 -17.08 -0.41 -16.76
N ALA A 249 -16.13 -1.29 -17.08
CA ALA A 249 -16.11 -2.13 -18.27
C ALA A 249 -17.39 -3.00 -18.41
N ALA A 250 -17.94 -3.47 -17.29
CA ALA A 250 -19.14 -4.31 -17.30
C ALA A 250 -20.41 -3.60 -17.83
N ARG A 251 -20.38 -2.28 -17.98
CA ARG A 251 -21.49 -1.46 -18.47
C ARG A 251 -21.35 -1.09 -19.95
N LEU A 252 -20.20 -1.41 -20.55
CA LEU A 252 -19.86 -1.06 -21.93
C LEU A 252 -20.08 -2.26 -22.88
N ARG A 253 -20.32 -1.96 -24.15
CA ARG A 253 -20.24 -2.94 -25.22
C ARG A 253 -18.78 -3.13 -25.63
N GLY A 254 -18.46 -4.28 -26.27
CA GLY A 254 -17.10 -4.55 -26.72
C GLY A 254 -16.52 -3.45 -27.61
N SER A 255 -17.34 -2.88 -28.52
CA SER A 255 -16.94 -1.77 -29.41
C SER A 255 -16.66 -0.44 -28.69
N GLU A 256 -17.17 -0.28 -27.46
CA GLU A 256 -16.96 0.90 -26.62
C GLU A 256 -15.79 0.68 -25.65
N ASN A 257 -15.61 -0.55 -25.18
CA ASN A 257 -14.57 -0.92 -24.23
C ASN A 257 -13.21 -1.17 -24.88
N ASN A 258 -13.18 -1.73 -26.11
CA ASN A 258 -11.93 -2.13 -26.75
C ASN A 258 -11.05 -0.91 -27.04
N ASP A 259 -9.77 -1.02 -26.69
CA ASP A 259 -8.74 0.00 -26.94
C ASP A 259 -8.22 -0.14 -28.37
N PRO A 260 -8.57 0.77 -29.32
CA PRO A 260 -8.15 0.65 -30.72
C PRO A 260 -6.64 0.83 -30.88
N PHE A 261 -5.99 -0.06 -31.61
CA PHE A 261 -4.57 0.04 -31.92
C PHE A 261 -4.27 1.14 -32.96
N VAL A 262 -3.18 1.85 -32.75
CA VAL A 262 -2.62 2.84 -33.69
C VAL A 262 -1.11 2.68 -33.77
N VAL A 263 -0.51 3.20 -34.84
CA VAL A 263 0.95 3.30 -34.97
C VAL A 263 1.33 4.77 -34.83
N GLU A 264 2.11 5.09 -33.79
CA GLU A 264 2.63 6.42 -33.52
C GLU A 264 4.18 6.37 -33.52
N ASN A 265 4.83 7.10 -34.40
CA ASN A 265 6.28 7.14 -34.53
C ASN A 265 6.94 5.76 -34.61
N GLY A 266 6.32 4.82 -35.34
CA GLY A 266 6.80 3.44 -35.51
C GLY A 266 6.56 2.51 -34.31
N THR A 267 5.85 2.99 -33.27
CA THR A 267 5.49 2.20 -32.10
C THR A 267 3.98 1.92 -32.10
N VAL A 268 3.61 0.69 -31.78
CA VAL A 268 2.19 0.30 -31.61
C VAL A 268 1.73 0.80 -30.23
N ARG A 269 0.60 1.51 -30.23
CA ARG A 269 -0.08 2.01 -29.02
C ARG A 269 -1.57 1.80 -29.14
N THR A 270 -2.34 2.22 -28.15
CA THR A 270 -3.80 2.29 -28.20
C THR A 270 -4.27 3.74 -28.05
N THR A 271 -5.41 4.10 -28.61
CA THR A 271 -5.97 5.47 -28.52
C THR A 271 -6.68 5.72 -27.19
N THR A 272 -7.11 4.65 -26.52
CA THR A 272 -7.69 4.66 -25.17
C THR A 272 -6.91 3.68 -24.29
N ASN A 273 -7.20 3.65 -23.00
CA ASN A 273 -6.52 2.74 -22.06
C ASN A 273 -7.53 2.14 -21.05
N HIS A 274 -8.66 1.68 -21.56
CA HIS A 274 -9.71 1.09 -20.74
C HIS A 274 -9.25 -0.18 -20.03
N CYS A 275 -8.38 -0.96 -20.67
CA CYS A 275 -7.78 -2.17 -20.08
C CYS A 275 -6.67 -1.87 -19.07
N GLY A 276 -6.28 -0.59 -18.88
CA GLY A 276 -5.27 -0.21 -17.89
C GLY A 276 -3.86 -0.71 -18.21
N GLY A 277 -3.48 -0.79 -19.50
CA GLY A 277 -2.13 -1.14 -19.93
C GLY A 277 -1.83 -2.63 -19.93
N ILE A 278 -2.83 -3.50 -19.71
CA ILE A 278 -2.67 -4.95 -19.61
C ILE A 278 -3.67 -5.64 -20.53
N LEU A 279 -3.19 -6.53 -21.38
CA LEU A 279 -3.99 -7.37 -22.26
C LEU A 279 -3.60 -8.84 -22.08
N GLY A 280 -4.55 -9.67 -21.64
CA GLY A 280 -4.31 -11.09 -21.41
C GLY A 280 -3.26 -11.37 -20.30
N GLY A 281 -3.14 -10.49 -19.32
CA GLY A 281 -2.15 -10.56 -18.25
C GLY A 281 -0.80 -9.92 -18.59
N ILE A 282 -0.63 -9.37 -19.81
CA ILE A 282 0.65 -8.92 -20.36
C ILE A 282 0.59 -7.42 -20.64
N THR A 283 1.66 -6.69 -20.30
CA THR A 283 1.75 -5.25 -20.57
C THR A 283 1.77 -4.95 -22.06
N ASN A 284 1.07 -3.89 -22.47
CA ASN A 284 0.93 -3.49 -23.87
C ASN A 284 1.70 -2.20 -24.25
N GLY A 285 2.54 -1.68 -23.32
CA GLY A 285 3.32 -0.45 -23.51
C GLY A 285 2.56 0.84 -23.20
N MET A 286 1.26 0.78 -22.91
CA MET A 286 0.51 1.89 -22.35
C MET A 286 0.76 2.00 -20.83
N PRO A 287 0.42 3.14 -20.19
CA PRO A 287 0.47 3.22 -18.72
C PRO A 287 -0.30 2.08 -18.07
N LEU A 288 0.34 1.33 -17.16
CA LEU A 288 -0.36 0.35 -16.35
C LEU A 288 -1.06 1.11 -15.22
N THR A 289 -2.39 1.07 -15.18
CA THR A 289 -3.19 1.84 -14.23
C THR A 289 -4.10 0.94 -13.40
N PHE A 290 -4.16 1.23 -12.09
CA PHE A 290 -5.07 0.55 -11.18
C PHE A 290 -5.49 1.45 -10.02
N ARG A 291 -6.61 1.10 -9.37
CA ARG A 291 -7.13 1.77 -8.17
C ARG A 291 -7.30 0.77 -7.04
N ALA A 292 -6.95 1.16 -5.82
CA ALA A 292 -7.09 0.35 -4.62
C ALA A 292 -8.01 1.05 -3.60
N ALA A 293 -9.05 0.36 -3.14
CA ALA A 293 -10.01 0.86 -2.16
C ALA A 293 -9.58 0.49 -0.74
N PHE A 294 -9.53 1.49 0.13
CA PHE A 294 -9.21 1.37 1.54
C PHE A 294 -10.45 1.60 2.39
N LYS A 295 -10.79 0.63 3.24
CA LYS A 295 -11.86 0.81 4.22
C LYS A 295 -11.46 1.82 5.29
N PRO A 296 -12.44 2.45 5.97
CA PRO A 296 -12.19 3.27 7.16
C PRO A 296 -11.43 2.48 8.25
N THR A 297 -10.65 3.18 9.07
CA THR A 297 -9.96 2.59 10.22
C THR A 297 -11.00 2.05 11.22
N PRO A 298 -10.91 0.77 11.63
CA PRO A 298 -11.92 0.18 12.53
C PRO A 298 -11.79 0.65 13.98
N SER A 299 -10.64 1.18 14.37
CA SER A 299 -10.40 1.74 15.70
C SER A 299 -10.88 3.19 15.75
N ILE A 300 -12.10 3.40 16.24
CA ILE A 300 -12.76 4.71 16.35
C ILE A 300 -13.17 4.99 17.79
N ALA A 301 -13.35 6.28 18.13
CA ALA A 301 -13.77 6.70 19.46
C ALA A 301 -15.28 6.60 19.68
N LYS A 302 -16.07 6.47 18.61
CA LYS A 302 -17.53 6.22 18.71
C LYS A 302 -17.79 4.87 19.37
N GLU A 303 -18.91 4.78 20.08
CA GLU A 303 -19.41 3.49 20.61
C GLU A 303 -19.77 2.54 19.48
N GLN A 304 -19.34 1.29 19.62
CA GLN A 304 -19.59 0.24 18.66
C GLN A 304 -20.19 -0.99 19.36
N GLN A 305 -21.10 -1.64 18.68
CA GLN A 305 -21.64 -2.92 19.12
C GLN A 305 -20.56 -3.99 18.94
N SER A 306 -20.26 -4.72 20.01
CA SER A 306 -19.36 -5.87 20.02
C SER A 306 -19.96 -6.97 20.90
N VAL A 307 -19.14 -7.96 21.24
CA VAL A 307 -19.51 -9.08 22.11
C VAL A 307 -18.38 -9.36 23.08
N ASN A 308 -18.74 -9.79 24.27
CA ASN A 308 -17.79 -10.37 25.20
C ASN A 308 -17.61 -11.85 24.85
N LEU A 309 -16.41 -12.25 24.42
CA LEU A 309 -16.12 -13.61 23.96
C LEU A 309 -16.13 -14.65 25.07
N ASN A 310 -15.97 -14.24 26.34
CA ASN A 310 -16.00 -15.17 27.47
C ASN A 310 -17.43 -15.51 27.88
N THR A 311 -18.33 -14.53 27.84
CA THR A 311 -19.74 -14.69 28.28
C THR A 311 -20.71 -14.92 27.12
N LEU A 312 -20.26 -14.65 25.87
CA LEU A 312 -21.08 -14.69 24.65
C LEU A 312 -22.28 -13.74 24.71
N THR A 313 -22.11 -12.59 25.35
CA THR A 313 -23.15 -11.57 25.48
C THR A 313 -22.78 -10.30 24.70
N PRO A 314 -23.78 -9.55 24.20
CA PRO A 314 -23.54 -8.23 23.61
C PRO A 314 -22.80 -7.29 24.57
N GLU A 315 -21.86 -6.53 24.07
CA GLU A 315 -21.10 -5.53 24.83
C GLU A 315 -20.82 -4.29 23.97
N ILE A 316 -20.86 -3.12 24.57
CA ILE A 316 -20.51 -1.86 23.90
C ILE A 316 -19.02 -1.63 24.06
N LEU A 317 -18.35 -1.46 22.92
CA LEU A 317 -16.93 -1.13 22.86
C LEU A 317 -16.73 0.33 22.48
N ARG A 318 -15.88 1.03 23.21
CA ARG A 318 -15.31 2.32 22.83
C ARG A 318 -13.79 2.20 22.83
N VAL A 319 -13.18 2.28 21.65
CA VAL A 319 -11.73 2.15 21.52
C VAL A 319 -11.05 3.43 21.97
N ARG A 320 -10.10 3.30 22.91
CA ARG A 320 -9.24 4.39 23.34
C ARG A 320 -7.93 4.38 22.56
N GLY A 321 -7.26 5.51 22.42
CA GLY A 321 -5.94 5.58 21.80
C GLY A 321 -5.85 6.61 20.66
N ARG A 322 -4.72 6.61 19.97
CA ARG A 322 -4.39 7.55 18.89
C ARG A 322 -4.55 6.84 17.54
N HIS A 323 -5.68 7.05 16.89
CA HIS A 323 -6.00 6.40 15.62
C HIS A 323 -5.98 7.41 14.47
N ASP A 324 -5.67 6.92 13.25
CA ASP A 324 -5.77 7.72 12.04
C ASP A 324 -7.27 7.94 11.71
N PRO A 325 -7.74 9.16 11.55
CA PRO A 325 -9.10 9.42 11.04
C PRO A 325 -9.23 9.01 9.57
N CYS A 326 -8.13 8.99 8.83
CA CYS A 326 -8.03 8.47 7.48
C CYS A 326 -6.61 7.98 7.21
N ILE A 327 -6.48 6.74 6.73
CA ILE A 327 -5.17 6.15 6.41
C ILE A 327 -4.74 6.37 4.97
N VAL A 328 -5.66 6.83 4.10
CA VAL A 328 -5.45 6.90 2.63
C VAL A 328 -4.23 7.76 2.24
N PRO A 329 -3.99 8.94 2.82
CA PRO A 329 -2.81 9.74 2.48
C PRO A 329 -1.49 8.99 2.73
N ARG A 330 -1.43 8.19 3.80
CA ARG A 330 -0.27 7.36 4.15
C ARG A 330 -0.20 6.06 3.36
N ALA A 331 -1.32 5.62 2.76
CA ALA A 331 -1.38 4.45 1.91
C ALA A 331 -0.81 4.69 0.51
N VAL A 332 -0.78 5.94 0.03
CA VAL A 332 -0.24 6.32 -1.28
C VAL A 332 1.16 5.75 -1.50
N PRO A 333 2.18 6.03 -0.67
CA PRO A 333 3.51 5.43 -0.84
C PRO A 333 3.54 3.89 -0.63
N CYS A 334 2.58 3.32 0.12
CA CYS A 334 2.47 1.87 0.25
C CYS A 334 2.02 1.21 -1.07
N ILE A 335 1.13 1.85 -1.81
CA ILE A 335 0.69 1.39 -3.14
C ILE A 335 1.81 1.53 -4.16
N GLU A 336 2.56 2.65 -4.15
CA GLU A 336 3.76 2.80 -5.00
C GLU A 336 4.78 1.69 -4.71
N ALA A 337 5.05 1.41 -3.43
CA ALA A 337 5.95 0.34 -3.02
C ALA A 337 5.49 -1.03 -3.53
N ALA A 338 4.20 -1.35 -3.38
CA ALA A 338 3.64 -2.61 -3.83
C ALA A 338 3.73 -2.77 -5.35
N ALA A 339 3.36 -1.72 -6.11
CA ALA A 339 3.48 -1.70 -7.57
C ALA A 339 4.94 -1.89 -8.02
N ALA A 340 5.88 -1.16 -7.40
CA ALA A 340 7.29 -1.23 -7.73
C ALA A 340 7.87 -2.64 -7.49
N ILE A 341 7.54 -3.28 -6.38
CA ILE A 341 7.99 -4.64 -6.07
C ILE A 341 7.42 -5.63 -7.08
N ALA A 342 6.12 -5.56 -7.39
CA ALA A 342 5.47 -6.48 -8.34
C ALA A 342 6.04 -6.35 -9.75
N VAL A 343 6.25 -5.11 -10.21
CA VAL A 343 6.83 -4.82 -11.54
C VAL A 343 8.29 -5.25 -11.60
N TYR A 344 9.08 -4.95 -10.56
CA TYR A 344 10.49 -5.32 -10.55
C TYR A 344 10.69 -6.85 -10.47
N ASP A 345 9.86 -7.55 -9.67
CA ASP A 345 9.84 -9.01 -9.63
C ASP A 345 9.56 -9.62 -11.02
N ALA A 346 8.56 -9.08 -11.74
CA ALA A 346 8.22 -9.53 -13.08
C ALA A 346 9.35 -9.24 -14.10
N LEU A 347 10.03 -8.09 -14.00
CA LEU A 347 11.16 -7.75 -14.86
C LEU A 347 12.36 -8.69 -14.68
N LEU A 348 12.65 -9.12 -13.44
CA LEU A 348 13.71 -10.08 -13.16
C LEU A 348 13.44 -11.46 -13.77
N GLY A 349 12.19 -11.80 -14.04
CA GLY A 349 11.79 -13.05 -14.68
C GLY A 349 11.77 -13.00 -16.21
N GLN A 350 12.06 -11.87 -16.82
CA GLN A 350 12.17 -11.80 -18.29
C GLN A 350 13.49 -12.44 -18.77
N PRO A 351 13.45 -13.18 -19.88
CA PRO A 351 14.62 -13.85 -20.42
C PRO A 351 15.68 -12.88 -20.97
#